data_2af22a3b599a1b35f9b42491f1e30494
#
_entry.id   2af22a3b599a1b35f9b42491f1e30494
#
_cell.length_a   1.000
_cell.length_b   1.000
_cell.length_c   1.000
_cell.angle_alpha   90.00
_cell.angle_beta   90.00
_cell.angle_gamma   90.00
#
_symmetry.space_group_name_H-M   'P 1'
#
loop_
_entity.id
_entity.type
_entity.pdbx_description
1 polymer ?
#
loop_
_entity_poly.entity_id
_entity_poly.type
_entity_poly.pdbx_seq_one_letter_code
_entity_poly.pdbx_strand_id
1 'polypeptide(L)'
;LRSLVVSAIVILIGLRMGMGALKMWRMGLLKKEFPRYQYQRRRWEKDGKTNIQLALQVDAISQGLANASFLALPVLIIASNNSPQFSLFEVAGLVIWVLAFAMETVADMQKLAFLQKMKKQGKQRQVCDVGLWRYCRHPNYFAEWMVWNGLVIAAIPSWLALRGAETDAVWWLLGLGLLLASKFMYSTLVYITGAVPSEYYSAQKRPGYTDYQKQTNRFFPGPRKTLDIQVKS
;
A
#
# COMPACT_ATOMS: atom_id res chain seq x y z
N LEU A 1 1.41 24.83 -12.81
CA LEU A 1 2.24 23.66 -13.15
C LEU A 1 2.05 22.53 -12.14
N ARG A 2 2.08 22.81 -10.81
CA ARG A 2 1.89 21.77 -9.74
C ARG A 2 0.57 21.04 -9.88
N SER A 3 -0.53 21.75 -10.12
CA SER A 3 -1.84 21.13 -10.32
C SER A 3 -1.84 20.12 -11.47
N LEU A 4 -1.15 20.40 -12.58
CA LEU A 4 -0.99 19.47 -13.69
C LEU A 4 -0.16 18.23 -13.29
N VAL A 5 0.92 18.43 -12.55
CA VAL A 5 1.77 17.33 -12.07
C VAL A 5 0.99 16.40 -11.16
N VAL A 6 0.30 16.93 -10.14
CA VAL A 6 -0.48 16.08 -9.22
C VAL A 6 -1.70 15.46 -9.89
N SER A 7 -2.33 16.13 -10.86
CA SER A 7 -3.40 15.54 -11.67
C SER A 7 -2.88 14.35 -12.49
N ALA A 8 -1.72 14.48 -13.12
CA ALA A 8 -1.09 13.36 -13.84
C ALA A 8 -0.77 12.19 -12.91
N ILE A 9 -0.25 12.47 -11.70
CA ILE A 9 0.00 11.47 -10.65
C ILE A 9 -1.28 10.71 -10.29
N VAL A 10 -2.37 11.43 -9.99
CA VAL A 10 -3.65 10.82 -9.62
C VAL A 10 -4.22 9.98 -10.77
N ILE A 11 -4.12 10.48 -12.01
CA ILE A 11 -4.53 9.73 -13.21
C ILE A 11 -3.71 8.43 -13.35
N LEU A 12 -2.39 8.49 -13.18
CA LEU A 12 -1.53 7.29 -13.28
C LEU A 12 -1.86 6.25 -12.21
N ILE A 13 -2.07 6.68 -10.96
CA ILE A 13 -2.53 5.79 -9.88
C ILE A 13 -3.88 5.17 -10.23
N GLY A 14 -4.84 5.98 -10.67
CA GLY A 14 -6.18 5.54 -11.04
C GLY A 14 -6.17 4.55 -12.22
N LEU A 15 -5.40 4.83 -13.27
CA LEU A 15 -5.24 3.94 -14.42
C LEU A 15 -4.62 2.60 -14.01
N ARG A 16 -3.58 2.61 -13.18
CA ARG A 16 -2.96 1.37 -12.68
C ARG A 16 -3.96 0.53 -11.90
N MET A 17 -4.70 1.13 -10.96
CA MET A 17 -5.72 0.44 -10.17
C MET A 17 -6.86 -0.08 -11.06
N GLY A 18 -7.36 0.74 -11.98
CA GLY A 18 -8.43 0.38 -12.92
C GLY A 18 -8.03 -0.77 -13.84
N MET A 19 -6.83 -0.72 -14.41
CA MET A 19 -6.29 -1.82 -15.22
C MET A 19 -6.14 -3.11 -14.42
N GLY A 20 -5.69 -3.02 -13.17
CA GLY A 20 -5.61 -4.16 -12.24
C GLY A 20 -6.99 -4.78 -11.97
N ALA A 21 -8.00 -3.96 -11.68
CA ALA A 21 -9.38 -4.39 -11.47
C ALA A 21 -9.98 -5.03 -12.73
N LEU A 22 -9.78 -4.41 -13.90
CA LEU A 22 -10.24 -4.94 -15.19
C LEU A 22 -9.62 -6.31 -15.50
N LYS A 23 -8.32 -6.46 -15.24
CA LYS A 23 -7.62 -7.73 -15.39
C LYS A 23 -8.19 -8.81 -14.47
N MET A 24 -8.43 -8.50 -13.20
CA MET A 24 -9.04 -9.42 -12.24
C MET A 24 -10.46 -9.80 -12.66
N TRP A 25 -11.24 -8.86 -13.17
CA TRP A 25 -12.58 -9.11 -13.69
C TRP A 25 -12.55 -10.07 -14.88
N ARG A 26 -11.69 -9.81 -15.88
CA ARG A 26 -11.50 -10.70 -17.06
C ARG A 26 -11.06 -12.10 -16.67
N MET A 27 -10.27 -12.24 -15.61
CA MET A 27 -9.82 -13.53 -15.08
C MET A 27 -10.87 -14.24 -14.20
N GLY A 28 -12.03 -13.63 -13.97
CA GLY A 28 -13.11 -14.17 -13.14
C GLY A 28 -12.77 -14.17 -11.63
N LEU A 29 -11.73 -13.48 -11.21
CA LEU A 29 -11.27 -13.45 -9.82
C LEU A 29 -12.21 -12.67 -8.90
N LEU A 30 -13.01 -11.74 -9.46
CA LEU A 30 -14.00 -10.96 -8.71
C LEU A 30 -15.23 -11.77 -8.30
N LYS A 31 -15.41 -12.99 -8.82
CA LYS A 31 -16.48 -13.93 -8.43
C LYS A 31 -16.27 -14.52 -7.03
N LYS A 32 -15.07 -14.41 -6.49
CA LYS A 32 -14.72 -14.92 -5.15
C LYS A 32 -14.41 -13.76 -4.22
N GLU A 33 -14.89 -13.87 -2.99
CA GLU A 33 -14.58 -12.89 -1.95
C GLU A 33 -13.05 -12.84 -1.71
N PHE A 34 -12.49 -11.63 -1.66
CA PHE A 34 -11.06 -11.47 -1.40
C PHE A 34 -10.67 -11.93 0.00
N PRO A 35 -9.45 -12.48 0.17
CA PRO A 35 -8.96 -12.96 1.47
C PRO A 35 -9.08 -11.92 2.60
N ARG A 36 -8.89 -10.64 2.30
CA ARG A 36 -9.02 -9.55 3.29
C ARG A 36 -10.43 -9.45 3.87
N TYR A 37 -11.47 -9.58 3.02
CA TYR A 37 -12.86 -9.50 3.48
C TYR A 37 -13.26 -10.77 4.25
N GLN A 38 -12.78 -11.95 3.80
CA GLN A 38 -12.96 -13.20 4.55
C GLN A 38 -12.33 -13.11 5.95
N TYR A 39 -11.12 -12.53 6.06
CA TYR A 39 -10.43 -12.32 7.32
C TYR A 39 -11.24 -11.36 8.23
N GLN A 40 -11.67 -10.24 7.66
CA GLN A 40 -12.44 -9.23 8.39
C GLN A 40 -13.79 -9.77 8.86
N ARG A 41 -14.50 -10.53 8.02
CA ARG A 41 -15.74 -11.20 8.38
C ARG A 41 -15.55 -12.12 9.58
N ARG A 42 -14.56 -13.00 9.56
CA ARG A 42 -14.26 -13.89 10.68
C ARG A 42 -13.92 -13.15 11.96
N ARG A 43 -13.23 -12.03 11.85
CA ARG A 43 -12.93 -11.18 12.99
C ARG A 43 -14.20 -10.59 13.58
N TRP A 44 -15.10 -10.05 12.76
CA TRP A 44 -16.36 -9.49 13.20
C TRP A 44 -17.31 -10.55 13.80
N GLU A 45 -17.35 -11.74 13.22
CA GLU A 45 -18.10 -12.88 13.78
C GLU A 45 -17.57 -13.24 15.17
N LYS A 46 -16.24 -13.30 15.33
CA LYS A 46 -15.60 -13.55 16.64
C LYS A 46 -15.89 -12.45 17.66
N ASP A 47 -15.95 -11.19 17.19
CA ASP A 47 -16.26 -10.02 18.02
C ASP A 47 -17.78 -9.88 18.30
N GLY A 48 -18.61 -10.87 17.90
CA GLY A 48 -20.06 -10.94 18.17
C GLY A 48 -20.91 -10.00 17.31
N LYS A 49 -20.41 -9.49 16.18
CA LYS A 49 -21.22 -8.66 15.28
C LYS A 49 -22.29 -9.50 14.58
N THR A 50 -23.54 -9.13 14.75
CA THR A 50 -24.69 -9.85 14.19
C THR A 50 -24.98 -9.48 12.74
N ASN A 51 -24.77 -8.24 12.35
CA ASN A 51 -25.01 -7.76 10.97
C ASN A 51 -23.70 -7.53 10.20
N ILE A 52 -23.21 -8.59 9.57
CA ILE A 52 -21.96 -8.55 8.79
C ILE A 52 -22.10 -7.71 7.52
N GLN A 53 -23.27 -7.66 6.90
CA GLN A 53 -23.49 -6.84 5.69
C GLN A 53 -23.36 -5.35 6.01
N LEU A 54 -23.98 -4.90 7.09
CA LEU A 54 -23.84 -3.52 7.55
C LEU A 54 -22.39 -3.21 7.92
N ALA A 55 -21.69 -4.14 8.59
CA ALA A 55 -20.28 -3.97 8.94
C ALA A 55 -19.40 -3.80 7.69
N LEU A 56 -19.66 -4.56 6.62
CA LEU A 56 -18.96 -4.40 5.32
C LEU A 56 -19.24 -3.04 4.66
N GLN A 57 -20.49 -2.57 4.70
CA GLN A 57 -20.85 -1.26 4.15
C GLN A 57 -20.16 -0.13 4.91
N VAL A 58 -20.20 -0.18 6.24
CA VAL A 58 -19.53 0.81 7.11
C VAL A 58 -18.01 0.80 6.84
N ASP A 59 -17.40 -0.37 6.71
CA ASP A 59 -15.97 -0.50 6.40
C ASP A 59 -15.64 0.13 5.03
N ALA A 60 -16.43 -0.16 3.99
CA ALA A 60 -16.24 0.41 2.66
C ALA A 60 -16.42 1.94 2.63
N ILE A 61 -17.45 2.47 3.30
CA ILE A 61 -17.67 3.91 3.41
C ILE A 61 -16.53 4.57 4.18
N SER A 62 -16.11 3.99 5.31
CA SER A 62 -15.00 4.51 6.12
C SER A 62 -13.70 4.57 5.33
N GLN A 63 -13.40 3.54 4.53
CA GLN A 63 -12.25 3.54 3.64
C GLN A 63 -12.38 4.60 2.54
N GLY A 64 -13.54 4.76 1.94
CA GLY A 64 -13.82 5.80 0.94
C GLY A 64 -13.62 7.21 1.51
N LEU A 65 -14.16 7.49 2.69
CA LEU A 65 -13.99 8.77 3.38
C LEU A 65 -12.53 9.03 3.75
N ALA A 66 -11.81 8.02 4.26
CA ALA A 66 -10.40 8.15 4.58
C ALA A 66 -9.55 8.44 3.33
N ASN A 67 -9.84 7.80 2.21
CA ASN A 67 -9.18 8.08 0.94
C ASN A 67 -9.48 9.50 0.43
N ALA A 68 -10.72 9.93 0.50
CA ALA A 68 -11.15 11.27 0.04
C ALA A 68 -10.64 12.41 0.94
N SER A 69 -10.33 12.15 2.22
CA SER A 69 -9.83 13.15 3.16
C SER A 69 -8.31 13.08 3.33
N PHE A 70 -7.83 12.05 4.03
CA PHE A 70 -6.41 11.97 4.39
C PHE A 70 -5.48 11.75 3.20
N LEU A 71 -5.86 10.89 2.25
CA LEU A 71 -5.00 10.59 1.11
C LEU A 71 -5.06 11.66 0.01
N ALA A 72 -6.17 12.40 -0.10
CA ALA A 72 -6.24 13.55 -0.99
C ALA A 72 -5.44 14.75 -0.47
N LEU A 73 -5.19 14.84 0.84
CA LEU A 73 -4.59 16.01 1.48
C LEU A 73 -3.24 16.44 0.88
N PRO A 74 -2.22 15.55 0.71
CA PRO A 74 -0.95 15.95 0.10
C PRO A 74 -1.13 16.52 -1.30
N VAL A 75 -2.00 15.93 -2.11
CA VAL A 75 -2.32 16.35 -3.48
C VAL A 75 -2.92 17.74 -3.50
N LEU A 76 -3.90 18.01 -2.62
CA LEU A 76 -4.57 19.30 -2.50
C LEU A 76 -3.60 20.39 -2.04
N ILE A 77 -2.75 20.11 -1.05
CA ILE A 77 -1.74 21.06 -0.55
C ILE A 77 -0.73 21.40 -1.67
N ILE A 78 -0.24 20.42 -2.43
CA ILE A 78 0.67 20.69 -3.55
C ILE A 78 -0.05 21.53 -4.62
N ALA A 79 -1.30 21.19 -4.95
CA ALA A 79 -2.07 21.88 -5.98
C ALA A 79 -2.40 23.34 -5.61
N SER A 80 -2.53 23.66 -4.32
CA SER A 80 -2.83 25.03 -3.85
C SER A 80 -1.65 26.00 -3.97
N ASN A 81 -0.42 25.52 -4.16
CA ASN A 81 0.77 26.35 -4.22
C ASN A 81 0.97 26.94 -5.63
N ASN A 82 0.86 28.26 -5.74
CA ASN A 82 1.01 29.00 -6.99
C ASN A 82 2.45 29.51 -7.27
N SER A 83 3.43 29.18 -6.41
CA SER A 83 4.83 29.57 -6.65
C SER A 83 5.33 29.02 -7.99
N PRO A 84 6.06 29.80 -8.81
CA PRO A 84 6.51 29.36 -10.13
C PRO A 84 7.62 28.30 -10.06
N GLN A 85 8.40 28.27 -8.99
CA GLN A 85 9.57 27.39 -8.84
C GLN A 85 9.28 26.23 -7.91
N PHE A 86 9.74 25.03 -8.30
CA PHE A 86 9.75 23.85 -7.43
C PHE A 86 10.91 23.95 -6.43
N SER A 87 10.63 23.63 -5.19
CA SER A 87 11.69 23.47 -4.18
C SER A 87 12.40 22.13 -4.31
N LEU A 88 13.60 22.03 -3.73
CA LEU A 88 14.35 20.78 -3.70
C LEU A 88 13.56 19.64 -3.02
N PHE A 89 12.82 19.94 -1.95
CA PHE A 89 11.98 18.95 -1.26
C PHE A 89 10.82 18.46 -2.12
N GLU A 90 10.20 19.33 -2.91
CA GLU A 90 9.16 18.92 -3.86
C GLU A 90 9.74 17.95 -4.90
N VAL A 91 10.87 18.32 -5.49
CA VAL A 91 11.54 17.47 -6.49
C VAL A 91 11.95 16.12 -5.87
N ALA A 92 12.55 16.14 -4.67
CA ALA A 92 12.91 14.91 -3.97
C ALA A 92 11.69 14.01 -3.68
N GLY A 93 10.59 14.59 -3.21
CA GLY A 93 9.34 13.85 -2.97
C GLY A 93 8.77 13.25 -4.26
N LEU A 94 8.78 13.99 -5.36
CA LEU A 94 8.33 13.50 -6.67
C LEU A 94 9.25 12.39 -7.22
N VAL A 95 10.56 12.49 -7.03
CA VAL A 95 11.51 11.43 -7.40
C VAL A 95 11.24 10.16 -6.58
N ILE A 96 11.05 10.29 -5.25
CA ILE A 96 10.67 9.16 -4.40
C ILE A 96 9.37 8.54 -4.90
N TRP A 97 8.37 9.36 -5.25
CA TRP A 97 7.11 8.89 -5.81
C TRP A 97 7.31 8.04 -7.08
N VAL A 98 8.10 8.54 -8.05
CA VAL A 98 8.38 7.83 -9.31
C VAL A 98 9.07 6.49 -9.05
N LEU A 99 10.11 6.48 -8.21
CA LEU A 99 10.86 5.28 -7.89
C LEU A 99 9.98 4.25 -7.15
N ALA A 100 9.18 4.71 -6.21
CA ALA A 100 8.26 3.86 -5.46
C ALA A 100 7.16 3.27 -6.36
N PHE A 101 6.56 4.06 -7.24
CA PHE A 101 5.55 3.61 -8.20
C PHE A 101 6.12 2.57 -9.18
N ALA A 102 7.35 2.78 -9.65
CA ALA A 102 8.07 1.81 -10.47
C ALA A 102 8.36 0.51 -9.70
N MET A 103 8.86 0.63 -8.46
CA MET A 103 9.13 -0.52 -7.59
C MET A 103 7.86 -1.35 -7.31
N GLU A 104 6.74 -0.71 -7.03
CA GLU A 104 5.45 -1.35 -6.81
C GLU A 104 5.01 -2.14 -8.04
N THR A 105 5.12 -1.51 -9.22
CA THR A 105 4.80 -2.14 -10.50
C THR A 105 5.68 -3.37 -10.76
N VAL A 106 6.99 -3.24 -10.55
CA VAL A 106 7.95 -4.36 -10.70
C VAL A 106 7.63 -5.49 -9.72
N ALA A 107 7.33 -5.18 -8.46
CA ALA A 107 6.97 -6.19 -7.46
C ALA A 107 5.72 -7.00 -7.88
N ASP A 108 4.68 -6.32 -8.34
CA ASP A 108 3.46 -6.96 -8.82
C ASP A 108 3.71 -7.82 -10.08
N MET A 109 4.53 -7.32 -11.02
CA MET A 109 4.91 -8.07 -12.22
C MET A 109 5.72 -9.34 -11.88
N GLN A 110 6.68 -9.24 -10.96
CA GLN A 110 7.47 -10.39 -10.50
C GLN A 110 6.56 -11.47 -9.88
N LYS A 111 5.62 -11.07 -9.02
CA LYS A 111 4.67 -12.01 -8.42
C LYS A 111 3.78 -12.67 -9.46
N LEU A 112 3.25 -11.89 -10.39
CA LEU A 112 2.40 -12.41 -11.45
C LEU A 112 3.15 -13.39 -12.35
N ALA A 113 4.37 -13.05 -12.79
CA ALA A 113 5.22 -13.92 -13.60
C ALA A 113 5.55 -15.23 -12.87
N PHE A 114 5.89 -15.14 -11.57
CA PHE A 114 6.12 -16.31 -10.73
C PHE A 114 4.89 -17.22 -10.67
N LEU A 115 3.70 -16.67 -10.41
CA LEU A 115 2.47 -17.46 -10.33
C LEU A 115 2.12 -18.13 -11.67
N GLN A 116 2.32 -17.43 -12.79
CA GLN A 116 2.12 -17.99 -14.12
C GLN A 116 3.11 -19.13 -14.42
N LYS A 117 4.39 -18.96 -14.05
CA LYS A 117 5.41 -20.02 -14.19
C LYS A 117 5.04 -21.24 -13.37
N MET A 118 4.66 -21.07 -12.12
CA MET A 118 4.25 -22.20 -11.25
C MET A 118 3.02 -22.92 -11.78
N LYS A 119 2.03 -22.17 -12.30
CA LYS A 119 0.84 -22.76 -12.92
C LYS A 119 1.19 -23.61 -14.14
N LYS A 120 2.09 -23.13 -15.02
CA LYS A 120 2.57 -23.89 -16.20
C LYS A 120 3.30 -25.17 -15.81
N GLN A 121 3.97 -25.20 -14.65
CA GLN A 121 4.68 -26.37 -14.12
C GLN A 121 3.79 -27.32 -13.30
N GLY A 122 2.47 -27.07 -13.23
CA GLY A 122 1.57 -27.86 -12.38
C GLY A 122 1.78 -27.66 -10.87
N LYS A 123 2.67 -26.78 -10.46
CA LYS A 123 2.98 -26.49 -9.05
C LYS A 123 2.02 -25.44 -8.51
N GLN A 124 1.21 -25.82 -7.54
CA GLN A 124 0.29 -24.92 -6.88
C GLN A 124 0.81 -24.52 -5.49
N ARG A 125 0.33 -23.38 -5.00
CA ARG A 125 0.55 -22.93 -3.61
C ARG A 125 2.03 -22.71 -3.24
N GLN A 126 2.88 -22.39 -4.22
CA GLN A 126 4.28 -22.10 -3.98
C GLN A 126 4.47 -20.70 -3.33
N VAL A 127 5.51 -20.55 -2.53
CA VAL A 127 5.93 -19.27 -1.95
C VAL A 127 6.67 -18.46 -3.01
N CYS A 128 6.26 -17.22 -3.22
CA CYS A 128 6.97 -16.31 -4.11
C CYS A 128 8.18 -15.71 -3.37
N ASP A 129 9.35 -16.25 -3.66
CA ASP A 129 10.62 -15.88 -3.06
C ASP A 129 11.65 -15.52 -4.15
N VAL A 130 11.27 -14.57 -5.02
CA VAL A 130 12.09 -14.14 -6.16
C VAL A 130 12.15 -12.63 -6.24
N GLY A 131 13.27 -12.08 -6.75
CA GLY A 131 13.46 -10.66 -6.94
C GLY A 131 13.21 -9.87 -5.64
N LEU A 132 12.36 -8.85 -5.68
CA LEU A 132 12.03 -8.02 -4.52
C LEU A 132 11.40 -8.82 -3.37
N TRP A 133 10.64 -9.89 -3.68
CA TRP A 133 10.00 -10.76 -2.70
C TRP A 133 11.00 -11.57 -1.85
N ARG A 134 12.25 -11.62 -2.26
CA ARG A 134 13.33 -12.24 -1.50
C ARG A 134 13.77 -11.39 -0.31
N TYR A 135 13.66 -10.08 -0.43
CA TYR A 135 14.12 -9.12 0.59
C TYR A 135 12.99 -8.61 1.48
N CYS A 136 11.74 -8.72 1.00
CA CYS A 136 10.56 -8.28 1.71
C CYS A 136 9.36 -9.16 1.30
N ARG A 137 8.53 -9.56 2.28
CA ARG A 137 7.34 -10.39 1.99
C ARG A 137 6.21 -9.62 1.32
N HIS A 138 6.22 -8.29 1.44
CA HIS A 138 5.24 -7.38 0.84
C HIS A 138 5.92 -6.16 0.21
N PRO A 139 6.80 -6.37 -0.81
CA PRO A 139 7.55 -5.27 -1.41
C PRO A 139 6.63 -4.28 -2.15
N ASN A 140 5.50 -4.74 -2.69
CA ASN A 140 4.48 -3.89 -3.29
C ASN A 140 3.80 -2.98 -2.25
N TYR A 141 3.48 -3.48 -1.05
CA TYR A 141 2.88 -2.64 0.00
C TYR A 141 3.89 -1.63 0.58
N PHE A 142 5.16 -2.04 0.72
CA PHE A 142 6.21 -1.09 1.08
C PHE A 142 6.34 0.03 0.04
N ALA A 143 6.36 -0.33 -1.24
CA ALA A 143 6.44 0.62 -2.32
C ALA A 143 5.20 1.53 -2.39
N GLU A 144 3.99 0.99 -2.21
CA GLU A 144 2.75 1.76 -2.11
C GLU A 144 2.80 2.76 -0.94
N TRP A 145 3.31 2.36 0.23
CA TRP A 145 3.53 3.28 1.34
C TRP A 145 4.52 4.39 0.97
N MET A 146 5.60 4.06 0.24
CA MET A 146 6.57 5.05 -0.23
C MET A 146 6.01 5.99 -1.31
N VAL A 147 5.07 5.55 -2.14
CA VAL A 147 4.30 6.40 -3.07
C VAL A 147 3.61 7.53 -2.29
N TRP A 148 2.93 7.21 -1.21
CA TRP A 148 2.27 8.21 -0.36
C TRP A 148 3.25 9.09 0.41
N ASN A 149 4.35 8.52 0.92
CA ASN A 149 5.41 9.31 1.56
C ASN A 149 6.09 10.29 0.59
N GLY A 150 6.27 9.90 -0.67
CA GLY A 150 6.77 10.80 -1.72
C GLY A 150 5.87 12.04 -1.88
N LEU A 151 4.54 11.85 -1.92
CA LEU A 151 3.58 12.96 -1.97
C LEU A 151 3.57 13.79 -0.69
N VAL A 152 3.66 13.17 0.48
CA VAL A 152 3.76 13.89 1.78
C VAL A 152 5.00 14.76 1.79
N ILE A 153 6.17 14.24 1.41
CA ILE A 153 7.43 15.01 1.34
C ILE A 153 7.30 16.15 0.33
N ALA A 154 6.73 15.91 -0.84
CA ALA A 154 6.51 16.93 -1.87
C ALA A 154 5.51 18.02 -1.39
N ALA A 155 4.60 17.70 -0.48
CA ALA A 155 3.64 18.66 0.06
C ALA A 155 4.22 19.59 1.12
N ILE A 156 5.35 19.24 1.77
CA ILE A 156 5.93 20.01 2.88
C ILE A 156 6.18 21.50 2.52
N PRO A 157 6.84 21.82 1.40
CA PRO A 157 7.09 23.24 1.06
C PRO A 157 5.80 24.01 0.79
N SER A 158 4.81 23.38 0.18
CA SER A 158 3.51 23.98 -0.07
C SER A 158 2.74 24.22 1.25
N TRP A 159 2.79 23.26 2.18
CA TRP A 159 2.26 23.43 3.53
C TRP A 159 2.94 24.58 4.28
N LEU A 160 4.27 24.66 4.21
CA LEU A 160 5.01 25.76 4.84
C LEU A 160 4.63 27.13 4.24
N ALA A 161 4.38 27.20 2.93
CA ALA A 161 3.96 28.42 2.25
C ALA A 161 2.55 28.88 2.66
N LEU A 162 1.70 28.03 3.21
CA LEU A 162 0.39 28.39 3.75
C LEU A 162 0.48 29.12 5.10
N ARG A 163 1.66 29.17 5.72
CA ARG A 163 1.85 29.91 6.97
C ARG A 163 1.68 31.40 6.71
N GLY A 164 0.72 32.04 7.40
CA GLY A 164 0.36 33.41 7.21
C GLY A 164 -0.75 33.69 6.19
N ALA A 165 -1.08 32.70 5.34
CA ALA A 165 -2.26 32.73 4.49
C ALA A 165 -3.47 32.08 5.19
N GLU A 166 -3.22 31.11 6.06
CA GLU A 166 -4.23 30.40 6.84
C GLU A 166 -4.11 30.73 8.33
N THR A 167 -5.15 30.43 9.10
CA THR A 167 -5.08 30.54 10.57
C THR A 167 -4.09 29.51 11.13
N ASP A 168 -3.46 29.81 12.28
CA ASP A 168 -2.51 28.89 12.91
C ASP A 168 -3.13 27.51 13.17
N ALA A 169 -4.39 27.45 13.58
CA ALA A 169 -5.10 26.20 13.81
C ALA A 169 -5.22 25.35 12.54
N VAL A 170 -5.61 25.95 11.42
CA VAL A 170 -5.71 25.28 10.11
C VAL A 170 -4.34 24.82 9.65
N TRP A 171 -3.32 25.67 9.75
CA TRP A 171 -1.96 25.33 9.37
C TRP A 171 -1.42 24.11 10.14
N TRP A 172 -1.60 24.07 11.47
CA TRP A 172 -1.22 22.92 12.29
C TRP A 172 -2.03 21.66 11.97
N LEU A 173 -3.34 21.78 11.71
CA LEU A 173 -4.18 20.65 11.32
C LEU A 173 -3.74 20.04 9.98
N LEU A 174 -3.37 20.87 9.00
CA LEU A 174 -2.86 20.39 7.72
C LEU A 174 -1.52 19.65 7.89
N GLY A 175 -0.59 20.18 8.70
CA GLY A 175 0.68 19.52 9.00
C GLY A 175 0.50 18.18 9.73
N LEU A 176 -0.38 18.15 10.73
CA LEU A 176 -0.75 16.91 11.42
C LEU A 176 -1.40 15.91 10.45
N GLY A 177 -2.27 16.39 9.55
CA GLY A 177 -2.90 15.58 8.52
C GLY A 177 -1.89 14.91 7.59
N LEU A 178 -0.84 15.62 7.15
CA LEU A 178 0.25 15.06 6.35
C LEU A 178 0.97 13.93 7.10
N LEU A 179 1.29 14.13 8.38
CA LEU A 179 1.93 13.13 9.22
C LEU A 179 1.04 11.90 9.42
N LEU A 180 -0.25 12.15 9.69
CA LEU A 180 -1.23 11.08 9.88
C LEU A 180 -1.52 10.31 8.59
N ALA A 181 -1.45 10.91 7.41
CA ALA A 181 -1.60 10.23 6.13
C ALA A 181 -0.56 9.11 5.97
N SER A 182 0.72 9.38 6.26
CA SER A 182 1.79 8.36 6.23
C SER A 182 1.53 7.23 7.22
N LYS A 183 1.20 7.58 8.49
CA LYS A 183 0.90 6.59 9.54
C LYS A 183 -0.34 5.75 9.22
N PHE A 184 -1.38 6.38 8.71
CA PHE A 184 -2.62 5.72 8.31
C PHE A 184 -2.38 4.70 7.21
N MET A 185 -1.64 5.08 6.16
CA MET A 185 -1.27 4.17 5.07
C MET A 185 -0.45 2.99 5.57
N TYR A 186 0.56 3.23 6.42
CA TYR A 186 1.33 2.15 7.03
C TYR A 186 0.41 1.18 7.79
N SER A 187 -0.46 1.70 8.65
CA SER A 187 -1.36 0.87 9.45
C SER A 187 -2.33 0.06 8.58
N THR A 188 -2.85 0.67 7.52
CA THR A 188 -3.75 0.02 6.58
C THR A 188 -3.04 -1.10 5.82
N LEU A 189 -1.86 -0.82 5.27
CA LEU A 189 -1.09 -1.78 4.45
C LEU A 189 -0.47 -2.90 5.27
N VAL A 190 -0.23 -2.70 6.56
CA VAL A 190 0.34 -3.75 7.41
C VAL A 190 -0.76 -4.52 8.16
N TYR A 191 -1.65 -3.84 8.85
CA TYR A 191 -2.52 -4.47 9.85
C TYR A 191 -3.97 -4.66 9.40
N ILE A 192 -4.54 -3.72 8.61
CA ILE A 192 -5.97 -3.70 8.35
C ILE A 192 -6.32 -4.52 7.09
N THR A 193 -5.77 -4.16 5.94
CA THR A 193 -6.14 -4.78 4.66
C THR A 193 -5.00 -5.53 3.97
N GLY A 194 -3.76 -5.31 4.38
CA GLY A 194 -2.57 -5.73 3.64
C GLY A 194 -1.87 -6.97 4.20
N ALA A 195 -0.69 -6.78 4.80
CA ALA A 195 0.24 -7.85 5.13
C ALA A 195 -0.34 -8.91 6.08
N VAL A 196 -0.90 -8.50 7.22
CA VAL A 196 -1.40 -9.43 8.24
C VAL A 196 -2.51 -10.33 7.70
N PRO A 197 -3.59 -9.83 7.08
CA PRO A 197 -4.64 -10.68 6.52
C PRO A 197 -4.13 -11.61 5.41
N SER A 198 -3.22 -11.14 4.57
CA SER A 198 -2.68 -11.96 3.47
C SER A 198 -1.74 -13.07 3.97
N GLU A 199 -0.95 -12.82 5.01
CA GLU A 199 -0.07 -13.80 5.63
C GLU A 199 -0.85 -14.88 6.38
N TYR A 200 -1.93 -14.52 7.05
CA TYR A 200 -2.79 -15.46 7.75
C TYR A 200 -3.23 -16.63 6.85
N TYR A 201 -3.74 -16.31 5.66
CA TYR A 201 -4.15 -17.35 4.70
C TYR A 201 -2.98 -17.99 3.95
N SER A 202 -1.90 -17.25 3.74
CA SER A 202 -0.72 -17.79 3.06
C SER A 202 -0.03 -18.86 3.90
N ALA A 203 0.08 -18.65 5.20
CA ALA A 203 0.68 -19.63 6.13
C ALA A 203 -0.13 -20.94 6.20
N GLN A 204 -1.47 -20.86 6.07
CA GLN A 204 -2.33 -22.05 6.07
C GLN A 204 -2.31 -22.81 4.75
N LYS A 205 -2.10 -22.12 3.62
CA LYS A 205 -2.28 -22.69 2.28
C LYS A 205 -0.98 -23.07 1.56
N ARG A 206 0.16 -22.54 2.01
CA ARG A 206 1.44 -22.66 1.30
C ARG A 206 2.47 -23.37 2.16
N PRO A 207 2.89 -24.59 1.78
CA PRO A 207 4.04 -25.24 2.43
C PRO A 207 5.27 -24.34 2.38
N GLY A 208 6.05 -24.30 3.46
CA GLY A 208 7.26 -23.49 3.55
C GLY A 208 7.04 -21.97 3.78
N TYR A 209 5.78 -21.49 3.87
CA TYR A 209 5.52 -20.08 4.10
C TYR A 209 6.00 -19.61 5.49
N THR A 210 5.90 -20.48 6.49
CA THR A 210 6.39 -20.21 7.85
C THR A 210 7.91 -20.00 7.88
N ASP A 211 8.66 -20.77 7.10
CA ASP A 211 10.11 -20.60 7.01
C ASP A 211 10.49 -19.34 6.24
N TYR A 212 9.72 -19.01 5.19
CA TYR A 212 9.84 -17.72 4.52
C TYR A 212 9.56 -16.55 5.47
N GLN A 213 8.58 -16.67 6.38
CA GLN A 213 8.31 -15.65 7.40
C GLN A 213 9.48 -15.45 8.38
N LYS A 214 10.17 -16.53 8.75
CA LYS A 214 11.32 -16.45 9.64
C LYS A 214 12.54 -15.78 8.99
N GLN A 215 12.76 -16.04 7.71
CA GLN A 215 13.92 -15.56 6.96
C GLN A 215 13.76 -14.16 6.38
N THR A 216 12.54 -13.77 6.00
CA THR A 216 12.31 -12.55 5.22
C THR A 216 11.49 -11.55 6.01
N ASN A 217 11.89 -10.29 5.99
CA ASN A 217 11.17 -9.21 6.68
C ASN A 217 9.76 -9.04 6.12
N ARG A 218 8.81 -8.66 6.99
CA ARG A 218 7.41 -8.49 6.56
C ARG A 218 7.22 -7.32 5.63
N PHE A 219 7.72 -6.15 5.98
CA PHE A 219 7.37 -4.89 5.34
C PHE A 219 8.59 -4.09 4.85
N PHE A 220 9.57 -3.84 5.71
CA PHE A 220 10.78 -3.11 5.32
C PHE A 220 11.76 -4.06 4.61
N PRO A 221 12.18 -3.72 3.37
CA PRO A 221 13.19 -4.50 2.67
C PRO A 221 14.50 -4.59 3.46
N GLY A 222 15.11 -5.76 3.47
CA GLY A 222 16.36 -5.98 4.18
C GLY A 222 16.97 -7.35 3.87
N PRO A 223 18.18 -7.62 4.32
CA PRO A 223 18.86 -8.90 4.10
C PRO A 223 18.07 -10.05 4.73
N ARG A 224 18.18 -11.23 4.13
CA ARG A 224 17.62 -12.45 4.70
C ARG A 224 18.32 -12.80 6.01
N LYS A 225 17.50 -13.24 6.96
CA LYS A 225 17.99 -13.79 8.23
C LYS A 225 18.44 -15.24 8.00
N THR A 226 19.60 -15.58 8.52
CA THR A 226 20.07 -16.97 8.58
C THR A 226 19.18 -17.74 9.55
N LEU A 227 18.67 -18.91 9.15
CA LEU A 227 18.08 -19.82 10.13
C LEU A 227 19.24 -20.59 10.79
N ASP A 228 19.44 -20.39 12.09
CA ASP A 228 20.23 -21.31 12.87
C ASP A 228 19.49 -22.66 12.89
N ILE A 229 19.94 -23.59 12.05
CA ILE A 229 19.50 -24.96 12.10
C ILE A 229 20.13 -25.52 13.38
N GLN A 230 19.41 -25.45 14.50
CA GLN A 230 19.75 -26.30 15.64
C GLN A 230 19.56 -27.75 15.17
N VAL A 231 20.64 -28.37 14.73
CA VAL A 231 20.72 -29.82 14.58
C VAL A 231 20.49 -30.37 15.98
N LYS A 232 19.29 -30.83 16.27
CA LYS A 232 19.03 -31.67 17.44
C LYS A 232 19.85 -32.94 17.24
N SER A 233 21.00 -32.97 17.85
CA SER A 233 21.76 -34.19 18.10
C SER A 233 21.00 -35.15 19.02
#